data_def64853e57c4889d9170b791b40aee7
#
_entry.id   def64853e57c4889d9170b791b40aee7
#
_cell.length_a   1.000
_cell.length_b   1.000
_cell.length_c   1.000
_cell.angle_alpha   90.00
_cell.angle_beta   90.00
_cell.angle_gamma   90.00
#
_symmetry.space_group_name_H-M   'P 1'
#
loop_
_entity.id
_entity.type
_entity.pdbx_description
1 polymer ?
#
loop_
_entity_poly.entity_id
_entity_poly.type
_entity_poly.pdbx_seq_one_letter_code
_entity_poly.pdbx_strand_id
1 'polypeptide(L)'
;MFLLFHNHLLHKGTLSIDELKSHLGVNYKWLERNFSEAVGMTPKCYSSLQRFIHAYTAFRVQKDLVRITADSGYSDTNHFIKDFKKYTGQTPMQYLRAYNMKSCLA
;
A
#
# COMPACT_ATOMS: atom_id res chain seq x y z
N MET A 1 -18.94 10.22 2.45
CA MET A 1 -17.60 10.65 2.00
C MET A 1 -16.56 9.54 2.10
N PHE A 2 -16.52 8.81 3.21
CA PHE A 2 -15.56 7.69 3.37
C PHE A 2 -15.72 6.64 2.28
N LEU A 3 -16.94 6.21 1.97
CA LEU A 3 -17.16 5.19 0.94
C LEU A 3 -16.70 5.63 -0.43
N LEU A 4 -16.86 6.92 -0.75
CA LEU A 4 -16.40 7.47 -2.02
C LEU A 4 -14.86 7.37 -2.14
N PHE A 5 -14.15 7.82 -1.11
CA PHE A 5 -12.69 7.73 -1.08
C PHE A 5 -12.22 6.28 -1.11
N HIS A 6 -12.86 5.44 -0.32
CA HIS A 6 -12.53 4.03 -0.24
C HIS A 6 -12.65 3.34 -1.59
N ASN A 7 -13.76 3.56 -2.30
CA ASN A 7 -13.98 2.97 -3.61
C ASN A 7 -12.94 3.44 -4.63
N HIS A 8 -12.61 4.73 -4.63
CA HIS A 8 -11.61 5.27 -5.55
C HIS A 8 -10.21 4.71 -5.28
N LEU A 9 -9.83 4.55 -4.02
CA LEU A 9 -8.49 4.12 -3.65
C LEU A 9 -8.31 2.61 -3.71
N LEU A 10 -9.34 1.83 -3.36
CA LEU A 10 -9.25 0.37 -3.39
C LEU A 10 -9.38 -0.23 -4.78
N HIS A 11 -10.10 0.44 -5.66
CA HIS A 11 -10.44 -0.13 -6.97
C HIS A 11 -9.21 -0.58 -7.76
N LYS A 12 -8.10 0.14 -7.65
CA LYS A 12 -6.86 -0.21 -8.34
C LYS A 12 -5.68 -0.43 -7.41
N GLY A 13 -5.80 -0.11 -6.12
CA GLY A 13 -4.70 -0.19 -5.17
C GLY A 13 -3.55 0.78 -5.44
N THR A 14 -3.61 1.53 -6.55
CA THR A 14 -2.53 2.43 -6.96
C THR A 14 -3.04 3.79 -7.45
N LEU A 15 -4.29 4.13 -7.15
CA LEU A 15 -4.86 5.40 -7.58
C LEU A 15 -4.05 6.56 -6.96
N SER A 16 -3.55 7.45 -7.81
CA SER A 16 -2.74 8.57 -7.35
C SER A 16 -3.62 9.66 -6.74
N ILE A 17 -3.00 10.50 -5.91
CA ILE A 17 -3.69 11.64 -5.29
C ILE A 17 -4.19 12.60 -6.38
N ASP A 18 -3.39 12.81 -7.43
CA ASP A 18 -3.80 13.67 -8.55
C ASP A 18 -5.01 13.12 -9.28
N GLU A 19 -5.06 11.82 -9.51
CA GLU A 19 -6.22 11.19 -10.11
C GLU A 19 -7.45 11.34 -9.22
N LEU A 20 -7.30 11.17 -7.92
CA LEU A 20 -8.39 11.34 -6.97
C LEU A 20 -8.92 12.77 -6.97
N LYS A 21 -8.03 13.78 -7.00
CA LYS A 21 -8.43 15.17 -7.09
C LYS A 21 -9.23 15.44 -8.37
N SER A 22 -8.77 14.90 -9.48
CA SER A 22 -9.45 15.05 -10.77
C SER A 22 -10.84 14.43 -10.75
N HIS A 23 -10.97 13.24 -10.20
CA HIS A 23 -12.26 12.56 -10.11
C HIS A 23 -13.26 13.32 -9.24
N LEU A 24 -12.79 13.92 -8.16
CA LEU A 24 -13.66 14.64 -7.22
C LEU A 24 -13.84 16.12 -7.58
N GLY A 25 -13.00 16.65 -8.46
CA GLY A 25 -13.07 18.06 -8.84
C GLY A 25 -12.69 19.01 -7.72
N VAL A 26 -11.74 18.62 -6.86
CA VAL A 26 -11.36 19.37 -5.67
C VAL A 26 -9.86 19.66 -5.66
N ASN A 27 -9.44 20.63 -4.82
CA ASN A 27 -8.02 20.88 -4.61
C ASN A 27 -7.48 19.98 -3.49
N TYR A 28 -6.15 19.94 -3.36
CA TYR A 28 -5.51 19.03 -2.41
C TYR A 28 -5.83 19.37 -0.95
N LYS A 29 -5.88 20.66 -0.61
CA LYS A 29 -6.17 21.07 0.78
C LYS A 29 -7.56 20.63 1.21
N TRP A 30 -8.54 20.79 0.32
CA TRP A 30 -9.89 20.31 0.60
C TRP A 30 -9.89 18.79 0.79
N LEU A 31 -9.23 18.08 -0.13
CA LEU A 31 -9.15 16.63 -0.09
C LEU A 31 -8.48 16.13 1.19
N GLU A 32 -7.33 16.73 1.54
CA GLU A 32 -6.58 16.33 2.73
C GLU A 32 -7.41 16.50 4.00
N ARG A 33 -8.05 17.67 4.15
CA ARG A 33 -8.84 17.95 5.35
C ARG A 33 -10.04 17.02 5.45
N ASN A 34 -10.83 16.92 4.40
CA ASN A 34 -12.06 16.12 4.44
C ASN A 34 -11.77 14.62 4.51
N PHE A 35 -10.74 14.17 3.82
CA PHE A 35 -10.32 12.78 3.86
C PHE A 35 -9.81 12.42 5.25
N SER A 36 -8.97 13.27 5.85
CA SER A 36 -8.40 13.01 7.18
C SER A 36 -9.48 12.96 8.25
N GLU A 37 -10.48 13.82 8.17
CA GLU A 37 -11.61 13.79 9.09
C GLU A 37 -12.43 12.51 8.96
N ALA A 38 -12.61 12.02 7.74
CA ALA A 38 -13.43 10.84 7.50
C ALA A 38 -12.70 9.53 7.78
N VAL A 39 -11.40 9.47 7.50
CA VAL A 39 -10.62 8.22 7.48
C VAL A 39 -9.63 8.14 8.66
N GLY A 40 -9.20 9.28 9.21
CA GLY A 40 -8.25 9.31 10.31
C GLY A 40 -6.79 9.34 9.87
N MET A 41 -6.52 9.44 8.58
CA MET A 41 -5.17 9.61 8.05
C MET A 41 -5.24 10.38 6.73
N THR A 42 -4.10 10.93 6.29
CA THR A 42 -4.08 11.70 5.05
C THR A 42 -4.30 10.80 3.84
N PRO A 43 -4.79 11.35 2.72
CA PRO A 43 -4.94 10.58 1.49
C PRO A 43 -3.63 9.93 1.04
N LYS A 44 -2.52 10.63 1.20
CA LYS A 44 -1.20 10.13 0.82
C LYS A 44 -0.81 8.93 1.65
N CYS A 45 -0.99 8.99 2.96
CA CYS A 45 -0.71 7.88 3.85
C CYS A 45 -1.59 6.68 3.56
N TYR A 46 -2.88 6.93 3.32
CA TYR A 46 -3.83 5.88 3.00
C TYR A 46 -3.47 5.19 1.69
N SER A 47 -3.14 5.96 0.67
CA SER A 47 -2.74 5.43 -0.64
C SER A 47 -1.48 4.58 -0.53
N SER A 48 -0.48 5.04 0.26
CA SER A 48 0.75 4.28 0.49
C SER A 48 0.47 2.97 1.21
N LEU A 49 -0.40 2.99 2.20
CA LEU A 49 -0.79 1.79 2.93
C LEU A 49 -1.50 0.79 2.02
N GLN A 50 -2.42 1.25 1.18
CA GLN A 50 -3.12 0.36 0.25
C GLN A 50 -2.17 -0.26 -0.76
N ARG A 51 -1.22 0.52 -1.27
CA ARG A 51 -0.18 -0.01 -2.15
C ARG A 51 0.62 -1.10 -1.47
N PHE A 52 1.02 -0.89 -0.21
CA PHE A 52 1.75 -1.89 0.55
C PHE A 52 0.92 -3.14 0.77
N ILE A 53 -0.34 -3.00 1.17
CA ILE A 53 -1.21 -4.16 1.40
C ILE A 53 -1.34 -5.00 0.14
N HIS A 54 -1.50 -4.36 -1.02
CA HIS A 54 -1.57 -5.05 -2.29
C HIS A 54 -0.29 -5.86 -2.56
N ALA A 55 0.87 -5.22 -2.39
CA ALA A 55 2.16 -5.87 -2.61
C ALA A 55 2.42 -6.98 -1.60
N TYR A 56 2.09 -6.76 -0.34
CA TYR A 56 2.25 -7.74 0.73
C TYR A 56 1.41 -8.99 0.45
N THR A 57 0.18 -8.80 0.03
CA THR A 57 -0.71 -9.92 -0.29
C THR A 57 -0.15 -10.74 -1.45
N ALA A 58 0.35 -10.07 -2.49
CA ALA A 58 0.99 -10.76 -3.62
C ALA A 58 2.28 -11.48 -3.19
N PHE A 59 3.06 -10.87 -2.30
CA PHE A 59 4.30 -11.46 -1.79
C PHE A 59 4.04 -12.77 -1.06
N ARG A 60 2.95 -12.88 -0.35
CA ARG A 60 2.61 -14.11 0.37
C ARG A 60 2.37 -15.27 -0.59
N VAL A 61 2.03 -14.99 -1.83
CA VAL A 61 1.70 -16.01 -2.83
C VAL A 61 2.91 -16.34 -3.70
N GLN A 62 3.55 -15.35 -4.34
CA GLN A 62 4.53 -15.66 -5.38
C GLN A 62 5.99 -15.32 -5.03
N LYS A 63 6.28 -14.43 -4.13
CA LYS A 63 7.64 -14.12 -3.64
C LYS A 63 8.64 -13.59 -4.67
N ASP A 64 8.20 -13.20 -5.86
CA ASP A 64 9.06 -12.55 -6.84
C ASP A 64 9.00 -11.04 -6.62
N LEU A 65 10.01 -10.51 -5.91
CA LEU A 65 10.03 -9.11 -5.48
C LEU A 65 9.99 -8.13 -6.64
N VAL A 66 10.70 -8.44 -7.72
CA VAL A 66 10.76 -7.54 -8.88
C VAL A 66 9.39 -7.39 -9.51
N ARG A 67 8.72 -8.51 -9.73
CA ARG A 67 7.40 -8.52 -10.35
C ARG A 67 6.34 -7.89 -9.46
N ILE A 68 6.35 -8.22 -8.17
CA ILE A 68 5.41 -7.67 -7.20
C ILE A 68 5.54 -6.16 -7.13
N THR A 69 6.78 -5.68 -7.08
CA THR A 69 7.07 -4.25 -7.01
C THR A 69 6.53 -3.52 -8.23
N ALA A 70 6.77 -4.07 -9.42
CA ALA A 70 6.30 -3.48 -10.67
C ALA A 70 4.77 -3.46 -10.74
N ASP A 71 4.13 -4.57 -10.36
CA ASP A 71 2.67 -4.71 -10.45
C ASP A 71 1.94 -3.87 -9.40
N SER A 72 2.60 -3.52 -8.31
CA SER A 72 1.98 -2.81 -7.19
C SER A 72 2.18 -1.31 -7.20
N GLY A 73 2.84 -0.76 -8.23
CA GLY A 73 3.01 0.68 -8.38
C GLY A 73 4.15 1.27 -7.58
N TYR A 74 5.10 0.46 -7.14
CA TYR A 74 6.33 0.96 -6.53
C TYR A 74 7.32 1.40 -7.60
N SER A 75 8.12 2.43 -7.29
CA SER A 75 9.13 2.92 -8.23
C SER A 75 10.29 1.94 -8.38
N ASP A 76 10.65 1.24 -7.30
CA ASP A 76 11.69 0.21 -7.32
C ASP A 76 11.50 -0.76 -6.15
N THR A 77 12.29 -1.84 -6.18
CA THR A 77 12.23 -2.89 -5.16
C THR A 77 12.65 -2.37 -3.78
N ASN A 78 13.62 -1.45 -3.72
CA ASN A 78 14.10 -0.89 -2.46
C ASN A 78 13.00 -0.13 -1.72
N HIS A 79 12.15 0.57 -2.44
CA HIS A 79 11.02 1.28 -1.83
C HIS A 79 10.06 0.28 -1.15
N PHE A 80 9.76 -0.83 -1.81
CA PHE A 80 8.93 -1.87 -1.22
C PHE A 80 9.60 -2.48 0.02
N ILE A 81 10.89 -2.75 -0.02
CA ILE A 81 11.63 -3.31 1.11
C ILE A 81 11.57 -2.38 2.31
N LYS A 82 11.73 -1.07 2.10
CA LYS A 82 11.63 -0.07 3.16
C LYS A 82 10.23 -0.04 3.77
N ASP A 83 9.21 -0.06 2.93
CA ASP A 83 7.82 -0.09 3.42
C ASP A 83 7.53 -1.38 4.16
N PHE A 84 8.03 -2.50 3.66
CA PHE A 84 7.86 -3.79 4.32
C PHE A 84 8.39 -3.75 5.74
N LYS A 85 9.60 -3.24 5.92
CA LYS A 85 10.18 -3.11 7.25
C LYS A 85 9.42 -2.10 8.11
N LYS A 86 8.98 -1.01 7.52
CA LYS A 86 8.21 0.03 8.24
C LYS A 86 6.91 -0.54 8.81
N TYR A 87 6.18 -1.32 8.04
CA TYR A 87 4.86 -1.81 8.44
C TYR A 87 4.90 -3.11 9.22
N THR A 88 5.88 -3.99 8.97
CA THR A 88 5.94 -5.31 9.60
C THR A 88 7.05 -5.44 10.65
N GLY A 89 8.00 -4.51 10.67
CA GLY A 89 9.17 -4.60 11.55
C GLY A 89 10.27 -5.51 11.03
N GLN A 90 10.09 -6.14 9.88
CA GLN A 90 11.06 -7.08 9.29
C GLN A 90 11.27 -6.77 7.81
N THR A 91 12.44 -7.18 7.28
CA THR A 91 12.64 -7.18 5.83
C THR A 91 11.92 -8.38 5.22
N PRO A 92 11.64 -8.35 3.89
CA PRO A 92 11.06 -9.52 3.23
C PRO A 92 11.85 -10.80 3.44
N MET A 93 13.19 -10.71 3.43
CA MET A 93 14.04 -11.88 3.67
C MET A 93 13.90 -12.43 5.09
N GLN A 94 13.86 -11.53 6.08
CA GLN A 94 13.65 -11.95 7.47
C GLN A 94 12.29 -12.61 7.65
N TYR A 95 11.27 -12.05 7.03
CA TYR A 95 9.92 -12.60 7.05
C TYR A 95 9.89 -14.01 6.48
N LEU A 96 10.54 -14.23 5.35
CA LEU A 96 10.60 -15.55 4.72
C LEU A 96 11.32 -16.57 5.59
N ARG A 97 12.42 -16.17 6.23
CA ARG A 97 13.13 -17.06 7.16
C ARG A 97 12.25 -17.50 8.31
N ALA A 98 11.57 -16.54 8.92
CA ALA A 98 10.67 -16.84 10.05
C ALA A 98 9.52 -17.75 9.60
N TYR A 99 8.97 -17.51 8.44
CA TYR A 99 7.90 -18.34 7.88
C TYR A 99 8.37 -19.76 7.61
N ASN A 100 9.54 -19.91 6.98
CA ASN A 100 10.12 -21.22 6.67
C ASN A 100 10.45 -22.00 7.94
N MET A 101 10.97 -21.33 8.97
CA MET A 101 11.24 -21.95 10.25
C MET A 101 9.97 -22.49 10.91
N LYS A 102 8.90 -21.71 10.89
CA LYS A 102 7.61 -22.15 11.43
C LYS A 102 7.08 -23.36 10.67
N SER A 103 7.24 -23.38 9.36
CA SER A 103 6.82 -24.52 8.55
C SER A 103 7.60 -25.78 8.89
N CYS A 104 8.89 -25.63 9.19
CA CYS A 104 9.73 -26.76 9.59
C CYS A 104 9.38 -27.27 10.99
N LEU A 105 8.90 -26.40 11.87
CA LEU A 105 8.54 -26.75 13.23
C LEU A 105 7.12 -27.31 13.36
N ALA A 106 6.32 -27.06 12.38
CA ALA A 106 4.95 -27.54 12.34
C ALA A 106 4.87 -28.94 11.77
#